data_e7f1cedf9873c07944ced3f96927589a
#
_entry.id   e7f1cedf9873c07944ced3f96927589a
#
_cell.length_a   1.000
_cell.length_b   1.000
_cell.length_c   1.000
_cell.angle_alpha   90.00
_cell.angle_beta   90.00
_cell.angle_gamma   90.00
#
_symmetry.space_group_name_H-M   'P 1'
#
loop_
_entity.id
_entity.type
_entity.pdbx_description
1 polymer ?
#
loop_
_entity_poly.entity_id
_entity_poly.type
_entity_poly.pdbx_seq_one_letter_code
_entity_poly.pdbx_strand_id
1 'polypeptide(L)'
;MCIRDRFYAPSSANSYLSADVISASNTLASTMLSFYCSTTGLANKGVLQDDNMTGINWCTIPVTIVEMGFMSNPEEDQKMANPEFQAVIAQGLANGIDAYFGR
;
A
#
# COMPACT_ATOMS: atom_id res chain seq x y z
N MET A 1 8.62 -11.69 14.64
CA MET A 1 7.97 -11.95 13.34
C MET A 1 7.42 -10.67 12.75
N CYS A 2 7.57 -10.50 11.44
CA CYS A 2 7.09 -9.30 10.76
C CYS A 2 5.70 -9.52 10.20
N ILE A 3 4.83 -8.56 10.36
CA ILE A 3 3.61 -8.47 9.57
C ILE A 3 4.04 -8.27 8.13
N ARG A 4 3.45 -9.03 7.23
CA ARG A 4 3.81 -9.02 5.82
C ARG A 4 2.89 -8.12 5.01
N ASP A 5 2.92 -6.86 5.36
CA ASP A 5 2.19 -5.88 4.59
C ASP A 5 2.89 -5.62 3.27
N ARG A 6 2.12 -5.53 2.22
CA ARG A 6 2.61 -5.31 0.86
C ARG A 6 1.88 -4.15 0.23
N PHE A 7 2.64 -3.26 -0.38
CA PHE A 7 2.11 -2.21 -1.23
C PHE A 7 2.51 -2.52 -2.66
N TYR A 8 1.53 -2.65 -3.54
CA TYR A 8 1.74 -3.00 -4.94
C TYR A 8 1.48 -1.81 -5.84
N ALA A 9 2.28 -1.68 -6.87
CA ALA A 9 2.14 -0.66 -7.90
C ALA A 9 2.47 -1.26 -9.27
N PRO A 10 2.03 -0.65 -10.38
CA PRO A 10 2.40 -1.12 -11.71
C PRO A 10 3.88 -0.89 -12.00
N SER A 11 4.49 -1.77 -12.80
CA SER A 11 5.86 -1.57 -13.28
C SER A 11 5.89 -0.60 -14.46
N SER A 12 7.09 -0.12 -14.80
CA SER A 12 7.28 0.71 -15.99
C SER A 12 6.99 -0.03 -17.30
N ALA A 13 6.96 -1.36 -17.25
CA ALA A 13 6.65 -2.20 -18.40
C ALA A 13 5.15 -2.53 -18.53
N ASN A 14 4.29 -1.99 -17.65
CA ASN A 14 2.85 -2.25 -17.69
C ASN A 14 2.26 -1.72 -19.01
N SER A 15 1.61 -2.61 -19.76
CA SER A 15 1.06 -2.29 -21.07
C SER A 15 -0.38 -1.79 -21.03
N TYR A 16 -1.04 -1.85 -19.88
CA TYR A 16 -2.46 -1.47 -19.71
C TYR A 16 -2.63 0.00 -19.33
N LEU A 17 -1.61 0.59 -18.69
CA LEU A 17 -1.71 1.91 -18.09
C LEU A 17 -0.85 2.92 -18.85
N SER A 18 -1.25 4.19 -18.82
CA SER A 18 -0.42 5.28 -19.35
C SER A 18 0.81 5.49 -18.48
N ALA A 19 1.87 6.06 -19.06
CA ALA A 19 3.09 6.36 -18.32
C ALA A 19 2.83 7.28 -17.13
N ASP A 20 1.92 8.24 -17.27
CA ASP A 20 1.57 9.17 -16.20
C ASP A 20 0.91 8.44 -15.02
N VAL A 21 -0.01 7.52 -15.30
CA VAL A 21 -0.67 6.73 -14.25
C VAL A 21 0.34 5.80 -13.55
N ILE A 22 1.24 5.18 -14.31
CA ILE A 22 2.30 4.33 -13.73
C ILE A 22 3.18 5.14 -12.78
N SER A 23 3.68 6.28 -13.22
CA SER A 23 4.56 7.14 -12.41
C SER A 23 3.83 7.64 -11.16
N ALA A 24 2.61 8.15 -11.31
CA ALA A 24 1.82 8.64 -10.19
C ALA A 24 1.45 7.54 -9.20
N SER A 25 1.17 6.32 -9.70
CA SER A 25 0.86 5.18 -8.84
C SER A 25 2.05 4.76 -8.00
N ASN A 26 3.24 4.76 -8.57
CA ASN A 26 4.46 4.44 -7.82
C ASN A 26 4.77 5.52 -6.77
N THR A 27 4.55 6.78 -7.09
CA THR A 27 4.68 7.88 -6.12
C THR A 27 3.66 7.74 -4.99
N LEU A 28 2.41 7.46 -5.32
CA LEU A 28 1.36 7.22 -4.34
C LEU A 28 1.71 6.06 -3.40
N ALA A 29 2.11 4.93 -3.97
CA ALA A 29 2.46 3.74 -3.18
C ALA A 29 3.64 4.01 -2.25
N SER A 30 4.71 4.63 -2.74
CA SER A 30 5.89 4.96 -1.94
C SER A 30 5.57 5.92 -0.82
N THR A 31 4.79 6.95 -1.11
CA THR A 31 4.39 7.95 -0.11
C THR A 31 3.51 7.32 0.96
N MET A 32 2.50 6.56 0.56
CA MET A 32 1.61 5.88 1.49
C MET A 32 2.37 4.88 2.36
N LEU A 33 3.27 4.10 1.76
CA LEU A 33 4.08 3.13 2.50
C LEU A 33 4.94 3.81 3.57
N SER A 34 5.58 4.91 3.24
CA SER A 34 6.41 5.67 4.17
C SER A 34 5.62 6.15 5.39
N PHE A 35 4.46 6.76 5.18
CA PHE A 35 3.61 7.24 6.26
C PHE A 35 2.93 6.10 7.02
N TYR A 36 2.57 5.02 6.33
CA TYR A 36 2.02 3.83 6.95
C TYR A 36 3.02 3.22 7.95
N CYS A 37 4.25 3.02 7.52
CA CYS A 37 5.28 2.46 8.38
C CYS A 37 5.65 3.38 9.53
N SER A 38 5.73 4.68 9.29
CA SER A 38 6.00 5.70 10.31
C SER A 38 4.90 5.72 11.39
N THR A 39 3.64 5.57 10.99
CA THR A 39 2.50 5.62 11.90
C THR A 39 2.32 4.31 12.66
N THR A 40 2.48 3.17 11.99
CA THR A 40 2.26 1.86 12.59
C THR A 40 3.47 1.29 13.32
N GLY A 41 4.67 1.82 13.04
CA GLY A 41 5.92 1.26 13.55
C GLY A 41 6.39 0.02 12.83
N LEU A 42 5.74 -0.37 11.73
CA LEU A 42 6.12 -1.54 10.95
C LEU A 42 7.29 -1.23 10.02
N ALA A 43 8.04 -2.26 9.66
CA ALA A 43 9.21 -2.10 8.80
C ALA A 43 8.80 -1.76 7.37
N ASN A 44 9.49 -0.79 6.77
CA ASN A 44 9.32 -0.44 5.37
C ASN A 44 10.09 -1.44 4.51
N LYS A 45 9.37 -2.27 3.74
CA LYS A 45 9.95 -3.29 2.87
C LYS A 45 9.93 -2.90 1.39
N GLY A 46 9.59 -1.65 1.10
CA GLY A 46 9.51 -1.16 -0.26
C GLY A 46 8.21 -1.52 -0.97
N VAL A 47 8.02 -0.92 -2.12
CA VAL A 47 6.87 -1.17 -2.99
C VAL A 47 7.22 -2.33 -3.92
N LEU A 48 6.30 -3.29 -4.05
CA LEU A 48 6.41 -4.38 -5.02
C LEU A 48 5.68 -4.01 -6.30
N GLN A 49 6.26 -4.33 -7.43
CA GLN A 49 5.64 -4.07 -8.73
C GLN A 49 4.97 -5.33 -9.23
N ASP A 50 3.72 -5.20 -9.67
CA ASP A 50 2.92 -6.32 -10.17
C ASP A 50 2.03 -5.81 -11.31
N ASP A 51 2.12 -6.45 -12.47
CA ASP A 51 1.37 -6.11 -13.67
C ASP A 51 0.23 -7.09 -13.97
N ASN A 52 -0.05 -8.00 -13.03
CA ASN A 52 -1.08 -9.03 -13.21
C ASN A 52 -2.31 -8.81 -12.33
N MET A 53 -2.40 -7.68 -11.65
CA MET A 53 -3.55 -7.37 -10.78
C MET A 53 -4.61 -6.58 -11.54
N THR A 54 -5.78 -7.16 -11.69
CA THR A 54 -6.90 -6.52 -12.40
C THR A 54 -7.28 -5.17 -11.79
N GLY A 55 -7.26 -5.08 -10.45
CA GLY A 55 -7.57 -3.83 -9.75
C GLY A 55 -6.60 -2.70 -10.07
N ILE A 56 -5.38 -3.01 -10.47
CA ILE A 56 -4.41 -2.01 -10.94
C ILE A 56 -4.62 -1.75 -12.43
N ASN A 57 -4.68 -2.80 -13.24
CA ASN A 57 -4.63 -2.69 -14.70
C ASN A 57 -5.85 -2.00 -15.31
N TRP A 58 -6.98 -1.96 -14.61
CA TRP A 58 -8.20 -1.33 -15.09
C TRP A 58 -8.38 0.10 -14.58
N CYS A 59 -7.44 0.62 -13.82
CA CYS A 59 -7.53 1.98 -13.31
C CYS A 59 -7.12 3.02 -14.34
N THR A 60 -7.77 4.18 -14.28
CA THR A 60 -7.44 5.35 -15.10
C THR A 60 -6.83 6.47 -14.26
N ILE A 61 -6.71 6.24 -12.96
CA ILE A 61 -6.16 7.19 -11.98
C ILE A 61 -5.04 6.50 -11.20
N PRO A 62 -4.21 7.23 -10.47
CA PRO A 62 -3.17 6.63 -9.61
C PRO A 62 -3.76 5.59 -8.66
N VAL A 63 -3.12 4.45 -8.55
CA VAL A 63 -3.62 3.30 -7.79
C VAL A 63 -2.51 2.57 -7.08
N THR A 64 -2.79 2.09 -5.89
CA THR A 64 -1.97 1.10 -5.18
C THR A 64 -2.89 0.09 -4.51
N ILE A 65 -2.43 -1.14 -4.37
CA ILE A 65 -3.12 -2.18 -3.62
C ILE A 65 -2.30 -2.49 -2.38
N VAL A 66 -2.97 -2.50 -1.23
CA VAL A 66 -2.33 -2.78 0.05
C VAL A 66 -2.84 -4.12 0.57
N GLU A 67 -1.92 -5.07 0.75
CA GLU A 67 -2.20 -6.33 1.43
C GLU A 67 -1.70 -6.25 2.86
N MET A 68 -2.58 -6.51 3.82
CA MET A 68 -2.29 -6.35 5.24
C MET A 68 -2.23 -7.70 5.94
N GLY A 69 -1.03 -8.28 6.03
CA GLY A 69 -0.77 -9.51 6.76
C GLY A 69 -1.37 -10.75 6.13
N PHE A 70 -1.24 -11.87 6.83
CA PHE A 70 -1.81 -13.15 6.42
C PHE A 70 -2.66 -13.73 7.53
N MET A 71 -3.90 -14.05 7.25
CA MET A 71 -4.84 -14.66 8.21
C MET A 71 -4.36 -16.04 8.69
N SER A 72 -3.49 -16.71 7.94
CA SER A 72 -2.90 -17.97 8.35
C SER A 72 -1.86 -17.83 9.47
N ASN A 73 -1.42 -16.62 9.79
CA ASN A 73 -0.50 -16.35 10.88
C ASN A 73 -1.30 -15.86 12.09
N PRO A 74 -1.32 -16.63 13.21
CA PRO A 74 -2.17 -16.27 14.36
C PRO A 74 -1.84 -14.91 14.98
N GLU A 75 -0.58 -14.51 15.03
CA GLU A 75 -0.18 -13.20 15.54
C GLU A 75 -0.69 -12.07 14.67
N GLU A 76 -0.51 -12.20 13.35
CA GLU A 76 -0.96 -11.20 12.39
C GLU A 76 -2.48 -11.11 12.38
N ASP A 77 -3.16 -12.26 12.44
CA ASP A 77 -4.61 -12.31 12.49
C ASP A 77 -5.16 -11.60 13.73
N GLN A 78 -4.56 -11.83 14.90
CA GLN A 78 -4.94 -11.16 16.14
C GLN A 78 -4.72 -9.65 16.08
N LYS A 79 -3.60 -9.21 15.51
CA LYS A 79 -3.34 -7.79 15.32
C LYS A 79 -4.36 -7.14 14.40
N MET A 80 -4.66 -7.78 13.28
CA MET A 80 -5.62 -7.26 12.31
C MET A 80 -7.04 -7.21 12.89
N ALA A 81 -7.37 -8.09 13.82
CA ALA A 81 -8.67 -8.12 14.49
C ALA A 81 -8.77 -7.08 15.62
N ASN A 82 -7.66 -6.47 16.05
CA ASN A 82 -7.65 -5.49 17.14
C ASN A 82 -8.14 -4.12 16.64
N PRO A 83 -9.25 -3.58 17.20
CA PRO A 83 -9.77 -2.29 16.74
C PRO A 83 -8.80 -1.12 16.90
N GLU A 84 -7.97 -1.12 17.94
CA GLU A 84 -6.97 -0.07 18.15
C GLU A 84 -5.91 -0.10 17.05
N PHE A 85 -5.47 -1.29 16.67
CA PHE A 85 -4.48 -1.44 15.60
C PHE A 85 -5.10 -1.10 14.24
N GLN A 86 -6.35 -1.47 14.01
CA GLN A 86 -7.08 -1.08 12.80
C GLN A 86 -7.15 0.44 12.65
N ALA A 87 -7.38 1.15 13.74
CA ALA A 87 -7.41 2.62 13.74
C ALA A 87 -6.03 3.21 13.40
N VAL A 88 -4.95 2.61 13.90
CA VAL A 88 -3.59 3.05 13.59
C VAL A 88 -3.28 2.82 12.12
N ILE A 89 -3.66 1.67 11.56
CA ILE A 89 -3.51 1.37 10.14
C ILE A 89 -4.25 2.40 9.29
N ALA A 90 -5.51 2.65 9.61
CA ALA A 90 -6.33 3.62 8.89
C ALA A 90 -5.70 5.02 8.94
N GLN A 91 -5.19 5.42 10.09
CA GLN A 91 -4.50 6.71 10.24
C GLN A 91 -3.24 6.78 9.38
N GLY A 92 -2.46 5.72 9.35
CA GLY A 92 -1.25 5.66 8.52
C GLY A 92 -1.57 5.78 7.03
N LEU A 93 -2.60 5.08 6.56
CA LEU A 93 -3.05 5.16 5.18
C LEU A 93 -3.57 6.57 4.84
N ALA A 94 -4.37 7.15 5.73
CA ALA A 94 -4.91 8.50 5.55
C ALA A 94 -3.79 9.55 5.52
N ASN A 95 -2.80 9.44 6.40
CA ASN A 95 -1.65 10.33 6.42
C ASN A 95 -0.88 10.27 5.09
N GLY A 96 -0.72 9.07 4.55
CA GLY A 96 -0.06 8.86 3.27
C GLY A 96 -0.82 9.48 2.12
N ILE A 97 -2.13 9.34 2.09
CA ILE A 97 -2.99 9.96 1.06
C ILE A 97 -2.90 11.49 1.14
N ASP A 98 -3.00 12.04 2.35
CA ASP A 98 -2.89 13.49 2.54
C ASP A 98 -1.53 14.01 2.09
N ALA A 99 -0.45 13.31 2.41
CA ALA A 99 0.90 13.69 1.98
C ALA A 99 1.04 13.64 0.45
N TYR A 100 0.44 12.64 -0.18
CA TYR A 100 0.46 12.52 -1.65
C TYR A 100 -0.19 13.74 -2.32
N PHE A 101 -1.29 14.23 -1.77
CA PHE A 101 -1.99 15.41 -2.29
C PHE A 101 -1.47 16.73 -1.74
N GLY A 102 -0.44 16.71 -0.90
CA GLY A 102 0.12 17.92 -0.32
C GLY A 102 -0.76 18.58 0.74
N ARG A 103 -1.56 17.78 1.42
CA ARG A 103 -2.49 18.27 2.45
C ARG A 103 -1.99 18.02 3.85
#